data_1220b39cd3e704f2a042e9b3feb4c55f
#
_entry.id   1220b39cd3e704f2a042e9b3feb4c55f
#
_cell.length_a   1.000
_cell.length_b   1.000
_cell.length_c   1.000
_cell.angle_alpha   90.00
_cell.angle_beta   90.00
_cell.angle_gamma   90.00
#
_symmetry.space_group_name_H-M   'P 1'
#
loop_
_entity.id
_entity.type
_entity.pdbx_description
1 polymer ?
#
loop_
_entity_poly.entity_id
_entity_poly.type
_entity_poly.pdbx_seq_one_letter_code
_entity_poly.pdbx_strand_id
1 'polypeptide(L)'
;MVTTKIQILEKVDYDLDKAKAIWDWACTEDAGQSANPNKNCPFVSIHEQDGMKGVRLCVDDVDIFIEAQDLDNGKEFEWQKAMDRLKKLGKSTFSKHEGYFIAAFIDKINEKLREIGGKELDEAYWSSTEYYSTGAWYVYFSSGGVSYNSKSGSFVVRPVAASKILGH
;
A
#
# COMPACT_ATOMS: atom_id res chain seq x y z
N MET A 1 21.44 0.66 15.11
CA MET A 1 20.80 1.45 14.02
C MET A 1 19.68 0.62 13.44
N VAL A 2 18.43 1.04 13.58
CA VAL A 2 17.28 0.27 13.06
C VAL A 2 17.28 0.41 11.54
N THR A 3 17.37 -0.71 10.83
CA THR A 3 17.28 -0.74 9.37
C THR A 3 15.82 -0.57 8.96
N THR A 4 15.52 0.43 8.15
CA THR A 4 14.16 0.63 7.63
C THR A 4 13.85 -0.36 6.50
N LYS A 5 12.58 -0.60 6.22
CA LYS A 5 12.16 -1.47 5.12
C LYS A 5 12.63 -0.95 3.76
N ILE A 6 12.69 0.38 3.59
CA ILE A 6 13.24 0.98 2.37
C ILE A 6 14.69 0.61 2.19
N GLN A 7 15.52 0.73 3.24
CA GLN A 7 16.92 0.34 3.20
C GLN A 7 17.10 -1.15 2.90
N ILE A 8 16.18 -2.00 3.39
CA ILE A 8 16.17 -3.42 3.05
C ILE A 8 15.82 -3.63 1.58
N LEU A 9 14.79 -2.95 1.06
CA LEU A 9 14.42 -3.03 -0.35
C LEU A 9 15.56 -2.60 -1.27
N GLU A 10 16.24 -1.51 -0.96
CA GLU A 10 17.40 -1.05 -1.72
C GLU A 10 18.56 -2.07 -1.70
N LYS A 11 18.83 -2.68 -0.53
CA LYS A 11 19.88 -3.68 -0.38
C LYS A 11 19.61 -4.98 -1.14
N VAL A 12 18.36 -5.33 -1.36
CA VAL A 12 17.97 -6.57 -2.06
C VAL A 12 17.52 -6.29 -3.50
N ASP A 13 17.92 -5.14 -4.04
CA ASP A 13 17.60 -4.73 -5.41
C ASP A 13 16.08 -4.76 -5.71
N TYR A 14 15.30 -4.26 -4.75
CA TYR A 14 13.82 -4.25 -4.79
C TYR A 14 13.15 -5.62 -4.95
N ASP A 15 13.85 -6.69 -4.57
CA ASP A 15 13.25 -8.02 -4.43
C ASP A 15 12.33 -8.05 -3.19
N LEU A 16 11.04 -8.00 -3.44
CA LEU A 16 10.03 -7.88 -2.39
C LEU A 16 9.94 -9.11 -1.49
N ASP A 17 10.18 -10.31 -2.02
CA ASP A 17 10.13 -11.54 -1.24
C ASP A 17 11.31 -11.60 -0.27
N LYS A 18 12.50 -11.25 -0.74
CA LYS A 18 13.69 -11.14 0.13
C LYS A 18 13.54 -10.03 1.15
N ALA A 19 13.05 -8.86 0.73
CA ALA A 19 12.84 -7.73 1.62
C ALA A 19 11.84 -8.09 2.72
N LYS A 20 10.74 -8.75 2.36
CA LYS A 20 9.73 -9.23 3.30
C LYS A 20 10.31 -10.24 4.28
N ALA A 21 11.05 -11.24 3.80
CA ALA A 21 11.66 -12.27 4.66
C ALA A 21 12.64 -11.66 5.67
N ILE A 22 13.51 -10.74 5.23
CA ILE A 22 14.45 -10.04 6.10
C ILE A 22 13.70 -9.17 7.12
N TRP A 23 12.66 -8.49 6.69
CA TRP A 23 11.84 -7.66 7.57
C TRP A 23 11.08 -8.47 8.61
N ASP A 24 10.44 -9.58 8.20
CA ASP A 24 9.74 -10.49 9.11
C ASP A 24 10.71 -11.07 10.16
N TRP A 25 11.94 -11.44 9.75
CA TRP A 25 12.98 -11.85 10.67
C TRP A 25 13.38 -10.75 11.66
N ALA A 26 13.66 -9.54 11.16
CA ALA A 26 14.03 -8.41 12.01
C ALA A 26 12.94 -8.08 13.03
N CYS A 27 11.69 -8.22 12.66
CA CYS A 27 10.57 -7.96 13.55
C CYS A 27 10.39 -9.04 14.64
N THR A 28 10.77 -10.27 14.37
CA THR A 28 10.71 -11.37 15.36
C THR A 28 11.84 -11.32 16.39
N GLU A 29 13.01 -10.89 15.97
CA GLU A 29 14.22 -10.86 16.80
C GLU A 29 14.34 -9.55 17.61
N ASP A 30 13.98 -8.41 17.02
CA ASP A 30 14.13 -7.09 17.62
C ASP A 30 12.88 -6.58 18.39
N ALA A 31 11.85 -7.38 18.52
CA ALA A 31 10.62 -6.98 19.22
C ALA A 31 10.84 -6.47 20.67
N GLY A 32 12.04 -6.63 21.21
CA GLY A 32 12.44 -6.15 22.53
C GLY A 32 13.32 -4.90 22.55
N GLN A 33 13.75 -4.35 21.40
CA GLN A 33 14.75 -3.28 21.35
C GLN A 33 14.37 -2.04 20.53
N SER A 34 13.13 -1.90 20.09
CA SER A 34 12.69 -0.71 19.36
C SER A 34 12.78 0.53 20.26
N ALA A 35 13.69 1.44 19.94
CA ALA A 35 13.86 2.71 20.62
C ALA A 35 12.69 3.70 20.43
N ASN A 36 11.63 3.30 19.73
CA ASN A 36 10.43 4.10 19.57
C ASN A 36 9.21 3.33 20.12
N PRO A 37 8.76 3.64 21.34
CA PRO A 37 7.66 2.93 21.99
C PRO A 37 6.30 3.08 21.27
N ASN A 38 6.22 3.94 20.25
CA ASN A 38 4.99 4.18 19.47
C ASN A 38 5.01 3.52 18.09
N LYS A 39 6.09 2.87 17.69
CA LYS A 39 6.17 2.12 16.43
C LYS A 39 6.28 0.63 16.71
N ASN A 40 5.15 -0.01 16.97
CA ASN A 40 5.06 -1.45 16.91
C ASN A 40 5.48 -1.91 15.50
N CYS A 41 6.37 -2.88 15.46
CA CYS A 41 6.86 -3.49 14.24
C CYS A 41 5.70 -4.01 13.39
N PRO A 42 5.84 -4.04 12.09
CA PRO A 42 4.81 -3.70 11.10
C PRO A 42 3.42 -4.16 11.50
N PHE A 43 2.52 -3.24 11.38
CA PHE A 43 1.19 -3.37 11.92
C PHE A 43 0.16 -3.34 10.77
N VAL A 44 -0.56 -4.42 10.62
CA VAL A 44 -1.69 -4.54 9.68
C VAL A 44 -2.93 -4.87 10.49
N SER A 45 -3.92 -3.99 10.47
CA SER A 45 -5.14 -4.16 11.24
C SER A 45 -6.38 -3.71 10.48
N ILE A 46 -7.51 -4.27 10.86
CA ILE A 46 -8.81 -3.73 10.47
C ILE A 46 -8.99 -2.37 11.16
N HIS A 47 -9.39 -1.39 10.39
CA HIS A 47 -9.61 -0.03 10.86
C HIS A 47 -10.89 0.56 10.24
N GLU A 48 -11.50 1.48 10.96
CA GLU A 48 -12.64 2.26 10.46
C GLU A 48 -12.25 3.74 10.46
N GLN A 49 -12.43 4.39 9.32
CA GLN A 49 -12.09 5.78 9.11
C GLN A 49 -13.17 6.46 8.28
N ASP A 50 -13.67 7.60 8.76
CA ASP A 50 -14.73 8.37 8.08
C ASP A 50 -15.99 7.51 7.76
N GLY A 51 -16.34 6.56 8.64
CA GLY A 51 -17.46 5.64 8.47
C GLY A 51 -17.24 4.50 7.48
N MET A 52 -16.01 4.33 6.99
CA MET A 52 -15.63 3.27 6.07
C MET A 52 -14.74 2.25 6.77
N LYS A 53 -15.00 0.97 6.54
CA LYS A 53 -14.09 -0.11 6.95
C LYS A 53 -12.99 -0.29 5.92
N GLY A 54 -11.80 -0.60 6.40
CA GLY A 54 -10.64 -0.85 5.59
C GLY A 54 -9.51 -1.47 6.40
N VAL A 55 -8.31 -1.42 5.85
CA VAL A 55 -7.11 -1.95 6.46
C VAL A 55 -6.10 -0.83 6.68
N ARG A 56 -5.61 -0.70 7.91
CA ARG A 56 -4.49 0.17 8.22
C ARG A 56 -3.19 -0.61 8.09
N LEU A 57 -2.26 -0.05 7.34
CA LEU A 57 -0.87 -0.46 7.28
C LEU A 57 -0.01 0.62 7.93
N CYS A 58 0.64 0.28 9.04
CA CYS A 58 1.58 1.16 9.73
C CYS A 58 2.95 0.49 9.78
N VAL A 59 3.92 1.04 9.07
CA VAL A 59 5.28 0.51 9.01
C VAL A 59 6.24 1.63 8.62
N ASP A 60 7.28 1.82 9.40
CA ASP A 60 8.29 2.86 9.19
C ASP A 60 7.64 4.27 9.08
N ASP A 61 7.85 4.96 7.97
CA ASP A 61 7.26 6.27 7.66
C ASP A 61 5.88 6.18 6.98
N VAL A 62 5.41 4.96 6.69
CA VAL A 62 4.11 4.71 6.06
C VAL A 62 3.06 4.41 7.11
N ASP A 63 2.02 5.21 7.16
CA ASP A 63 0.83 4.99 7.97
C ASP A 63 -0.40 5.35 7.15
N ILE A 64 -0.99 4.34 6.52
CA ILE A 64 -2.06 4.50 5.53
C ILE A 64 -3.28 3.66 5.85
N PHE A 65 -4.43 4.16 5.43
CA PHE A 65 -5.70 3.49 5.41
C PHE A 65 -6.05 3.08 3.98
N ILE A 66 -6.23 1.78 3.76
CA ILE A 66 -6.58 1.17 2.48
C ILE A 66 -8.06 0.84 2.53
N GLU A 67 -8.85 1.44 1.65
CA GLU A 67 -10.30 1.17 1.58
C GLU A 67 -10.58 -0.29 1.20
N ALA A 68 -11.71 -0.83 1.67
CA ALA A 68 -12.07 -2.23 1.46
C ALA A 68 -12.44 -2.56 0.01
N GLN A 69 -12.83 -1.56 -0.78
CA GLN A 69 -13.29 -1.74 -2.16
C GLN A 69 -12.47 -0.91 -3.14
N ASP A 70 -12.38 -1.41 -4.36
CA ASP A 70 -11.81 -0.67 -5.48
C ASP A 70 -12.71 0.50 -5.89
N LEU A 71 -12.10 1.51 -6.48
CA LEU A 71 -12.82 2.66 -7.05
C LEU A 71 -13.86 2.19 -8.08
N ASP A 72 -15.09 2.70 -7.96
CA ASP A 72 -16.20 2.38 -8.85
C ASP A 72 -16.38 0.87 -9.11
N ASN A 73 -16.26 0.06 -8.03
CA ASN A 73 -16.42 -1.41 -8.04
C ASN A 73 -15.45 -2.16 -8.97
N GLY A 74 -14.20 -1.72 -9.04
CA GLY A 74 -13.14 -2.38 -9.81
C GLY A 74 -13.14 -2.02 -11.29
N LYS A 75 -13.78 -0.92 -11.64
CA LYS A 75 -13.65 -0.37 -12.99
C LYS A 75 -12.21 0.01 -13.28
N GLU A 76 -11.73 -0.36 -14.46
CA GLU A 76 -10.44 0.09 -14.95
C GLU A 76 -10.52 1.51 -15.52
N PHE A 77 -9.45 2.27 -15.32
CA PHE A 77 -9.33 3.65 -15.79
C PHE A 77 -7.99 3.89 -16.45
N GLU A 78 -7.97 4.74 -17.47
CA GLU A 78 -6.77 5.46 -17.86
C GLU A 78 -6.30 6.32 -16.68
N TRP A 79 -4.98 6.48 -16.51
CA TRP A 79 -4.41 7.09 -15.31
C TRP A 79 -4.99 8.47 -14.98
N GLN A 80 -5.04 9.38 -15.95
CA GLN A 80 -5.55 10.74 -15.70
C GLN A 80 -7.02 10.72 -15.28
N LYS A 81 -7.83 9.88 -15.92
CA LYS A 81 -9.25 9.74 -15.57
C LYS A 81 -9.43 9.20 -14.15
N ALA A 82 -8.54 8.27 -13.74
CA ALA A 82 -8.53 7.75 -12.38
C ALA A 82 -8.22 8.86 -11.36
N MET A 83 -7.17 9.63 -11.60
CA MET A 83 -6.77 10.73 -10.70
C MET A 83 -7.85 11.82 -10.62
N ASP A 84 -8.46 12.17 -11.72
CA ASP A 84 -9.57 13.14 -11.77
C ASP A 84 -10.81 12.61 -11.02
N ARG A 85 -11.10 11.32 -11.16
CA ARG A 85 -12.21 10.68 -10.44
C ARG A 85 -11.98 10.65 -8.93
N LEU A 86 -10.79 10.29 -8.49
CA LEU A 86 -10.41 10.33 -7.08
C LEU A 86 -10.53 11.76 -6.51
N LYS A 87 -10.02 12.74 -7.23
CA LYS A 87 -10.07 14.14 -6.83
C LYS A 87 -11.52 14.63 -6.66
N LYS A 88 -12.42 14.27 -7.58
CA LYS A 88 -13.86 14.61 -7.46
C LYS A 88 -14.51 14.00 -6.22
N LEU A 89 -14.02 12.88 -5.75
CA LEU A 89 -14.50 12.20 -4.53
C LEU A 89 -13.79 12.66 -3.26
N GLY A 90 -12.82 13.57 -3.36
CA GLY A 90 -11.96 13.95 -2.24
C GLY A 90 -11.06 12.82 -1.75
N LYS A 91 -10.70 11.90 -2.64
CA LYS A 91 -9.91 10.71 -2.37
C LYS A 91 -8.54 10.77 -3.07
N SER A 92 -7.66 9.87 -2.68
CA SER A 92 -6.36 9.63 -3.32
C SER A 92 -6.09 8.12 -3.44
N THR A 93 -4.98 7.75 -4.06
CA THR A 93 -4.47 6.39 -4.05
C THR A 93 -3.01 6.39 -3.60
N PHE A 94 -2.45 5.21 -3.38
CA PHE A 94 -1.07 5.05 -2.91
C PHE A 94 -0.05 5.61 -3.91
N SER A 95 1.04 6.13 -3.39
CA SER A 95 2.25 6.44 -4.15
C SER A 95 3.03 5.17 -4.51
N LYS A 96 3.97 5.27 -5.44
CA LYS A 96 4.92 4.18 -5.72
C LYS A 96 5.60 3.66 -4.45
N HIS A 97 6.05 4.57 -3.59
CA HIS A 97 6.70 4.25 -2.32
C HIS A 97 5.77 3.44 -1.40
N GLU A 98 4.55 3.92 -1.17
CA GLU A 98 3.55 3.18 -0.39
C GLU A 98 3.19 1.84 -1.02
N GLY A 99 3.16 1.77 -2.36
CA GLY A 99 2.90 0.55 -3.12
C GLY A 99 3.89 -0.58 -2.82
N TYR A 100 5.18 -0.27 -2.63
CA TYR A 100 6.18 -1.25 -2.19
C TYR A 100 5.85 -1.84 -0.82
N PHE A 101 5.42 -1.01 0.13
CA PHE A 101 5.03 -1.48 1.45
C PHE A 101 3.75 -2.32 1.42
N ILE A 102 2.75 -1.89 0.65
CA ILE A 102 1.53 -2.68 0.45
C ILE A 102 1.88 -4.06 -0.13
N ALA A 103 2.68 -4.11 -1.20
CA ALA A 103 3.09 -5.36 -1.83
C ALA A 103 3.86 -6.28 -0.87
N ALA A 104 4.71 -5.72 -0.03
CA ALA A 104 5.48 -6.48 0.95
C ALA A 104 4.62 -7.11 2.07
N PHE A 105 3.45 -6.56 2.37
CA PHE A 105 2.50 -7.06 3.37
C PHE A 105 1.19 -7.54 2.76
N ILE A 106 1.19 -7.85 1.48
CA ILE A 106 -0.02 -8.13 0.71
C ILE A 106 -0.83 -9.29 1.29
N ASP A 107 -0.17 -10.34 1.76
CA ASP A 107 -0.86 -11.51 2.32
C ASP A 107 -1.67 -11.15 3.58
N LYS A 108 -1.06 -10.37 4.49
CA LYS A 108 -1.73 -9.88 5.70
C LYS A 108 -2.82 -8.87 5.39
N ILE A 109 -2.60 -7.99 4.42
CA ILE A 109 -3.60 -7.01 3.98
C ILE A 109 -4.81 -7.74 3.38
N ASN A 110 -4.58 -8.69 2.48
CA ASN A 110 -5.65 -9.45 1.85
C ASN A 110 -6.41 -10.33 2.86
N GLU A 111 -5.71 -10.91 3.84
CA GLU A 111 -6.37 -11.61 4.96
C GLU A 111 -7.37 -10.69 5.67
N LYS A 112 -6.95 -9.48 6.05
CA LYS A 112 -7.80 -8.51 6.73
C LYS A 112 -8.92 -7.98 5.85
N LEU A 113 -8.68 -7.78 4.55
CA LEU A 113 -9.72 -7.42 3.59
C LEU A 113 -10.81 -8.51 3.52
N ARG A 114 -10.42 -9.80 3.43
CA ARG A 114 -11.38 -10.92 3.46
C ARG A 114 -12.23 -10.94 4.72
N GLU A 115 -11.62 -10.69 5.89
CA GLU A 115 -12.34 -10.67 7.19
C GLU A 115 -13.48 -9.64 7.21
N ILE A 116 -13.34 -8.54 6.50
CA ILE A 116 -14.36 -7.47 6.43
C ILE A 116 -15.24 -7.50 5.19
N GLY A 117 -15.13 -8.55 4.37
CA GLY A 117 -15.86 -8.66 3.10
C GLY A 117 -15.37 -7.70 2.01
N GLY A 118 -14.13 -7.25 2.12
CA GLY A 118 -13.49 -6.38 1.14
C GLY A 118 -12.97 -7.14 -0.08
N LYS A 119 -12.66 -6.41 -1.16
CA LYS A 119 -12.01 -6.94 -2.35
C LYS A 119 -10.51 -7.05 -2.07
N GLU A 120 -9.93 -8.22 -2.29
CA GLU A 120 -8.49 -8.43 -2.22
C GLU A 120 -7.73 -7.61 -3.28
N LEU A 121 -6.49 -7.29 -2.98
CA LEU A 121 -5.57 -6.66 -3.92
C LEU A 121 -4.84 -7.78 -4.69
N ASP A 122 -5.32 -8.13 -5.86
CA ASP A 122 -4.84 -9.26 -6.66
C ASP A 122 -4.60 -8.93 -8.15
N GLU A 123 -4.82 -7.67 -8.53
CA GLU A 123 -4.71 -7.17 -9.89
C GLU A 123 -3.58 -6.14 -10.04
N ALA A 124 -3.51 -5.50 -11.19
CA ALA A 124 -2.65 -4.35 -11.44
C ALA A 124 -3.38 -3.05 -11.04
N TYR A 125 -2.75 -2.26 -10.21
CA TYR A 125 -3.32 -1.04 -9.66
C TYR A 125 -2.46 0.18 -10.00
N TRP A 126 -3.08 1.24 -10.52
CA TRP A 126 -2.41 2.52 -10.66
C TRP A 126 -1.95 3.08 -9.31
N SER A 127 -0.74 3.58 -9.28
CA SER A 127 -0.28 4.48 -8.21
C SER A 127 -0.55 5.95 -8.58
N SER A 128 -0.43 6.84 -7.62
CA SER A 128 -0.50 8.29 -7.86
C SER A 128 0.80 8.87 -8.45
N THR A 129 1.86 8.08 -8.56
CA THR A 129 3.18 8.56 -8.98
C THR A 129 3.33 8.51 -10.49
N GLU A 130 3.62 9.67 -11.09
CA GLU A 130 3.99 9.75 -12.51
C GLU A 130 5.39 9.20 -12.74
N TYR A 131 5.61 8.59 -13.91
CA TYR A 131 6.94 8.19 -14.37
C TYR A 131 7.53 9.25 -15.31
N TYR A 132 6.79 9.60 -16.34
CA TYR A 132 7.05 10.75 -17.21
C TYR A 132 5.74 11.44 -17.54
N SER A 133 5.74 12.48 -18.36
CA SER A 133 4.52 13.16 -18.80
C SER A 133 3.48 12.20 -19.39
N THR A 134 3.93 11.12 -20.03
CA THR A 134 3.08 10.12 -20.71
C THR A 134 2.94 8.80 -19.98
N GLY A 135 3.64 8.59 -18.87
CA GLY A 135 3.66 7.33 -18.12
C GLY A 135 3.37 7.52 -16.62
N ALA A 136 2.94 6.46 -15.99
CA ALA A 136 2.74 6.40 -14.54
C ALA A 136 3.11 5.02 -13.98
N TRP A 137 3.42 4.98 -12.68
CA TRP A 137 3.74 3.74 -11.98
C TRP A 137 2.48 2.97 -11.59
N TYR A 138 2.56 1.66 -11.69
CA TYR A 138 1.55 0.74 -11.18
C TYR A 138 2.20 -0.42 -10.41
N VAL A 139 1.40 -1.07 -9.58
CA VAL A 139 1.82 -2.25 -8.81
C VAL A 139 0.92 -3.42 -9.17
N TYR A 140 1.53 -4.56 -9.49
CA TYR A 140 0.83 -5.81 -9.73
C TYR A 140 0.93 -6.68 -8.46
N PHE A 141 -0.11 -6.64 -7.63
CA PHE A 141 -0.04 -7.20 -6.28
C PHE A 141 0.01 -8.73 -6.24
N SER A 142 -0.48 -9.43 -7.25
CA SER A 142 -0.39 -10.90 -7.29
C SER A 142 1.05 -11.40 -7.43
N SER A 143 1.94 -10.64 -8.07
CA SER A 143 3.36 -10.99 -8.24
C SER A 143 4.30 -10.09 -7.43
N GLY A 144 3.80 -9.01 -6.84
CA GLY A 144 4.60 -8.00 -6.16
C GLY A 144 5.41 -7.11 -7.12
N GLY A 145 5.17 -7.20 -8.42
CA GLY A 145 5.88 -6.41 -9.43
C GLY A 145 5.49 -4.94 -9.40
N VAL A 146 6.49 -4.05 -9.46
CA VAL A 146 6.30 -2.61 -9.62
C VAL A 146 6.89 -2.19 -10.95
N SER A 147 6.10 -1.56 -11.79
CA SER A 147 6.52 -1.13 -13.13
C SER A 147 5.77 0.13 -13.55
N TYR A 148 6.00 0.59 -14.75
CA TYR A 148 5.32 1.75 -15.31
C TYR A 148 4.65 1.39 -16.64
N ASN A 149 3.61 2.13 -16.98
CA ASN A 149 2.91 1.99 -18.25
C ASN A 149 2.50 3.36 -18.79
N SER A 150 2.13 3.41 -20.07
CA SER A 150 1.50 4.59 -20.65
C SER A 150 0.23 4.95 -19.86
N LYS A 151 0.02 6.24 -19.64
CA LYS A 151 -1.20 6.76 -19.00
C LYS A 151 -2.48 6.43 -19.77
N SER A 152 -2.37 6.03 -21.04
CA SER A 152 -3.48 5.52 -21.85
C SER A 152 -3.82 4.06 -21.60
N GLY A 153 -2.97 3.33 -20.87
CA GLY A 153 -3.31 2.01 -20.34
C GLY A 153 -4.42 2.10 -19.29
N SER A 154 -5.10 1.00 -19.05
CA SER A 154 -6.21 0.96 -18.10
C SER A 154 -5.92 -0.04 -16.99
N PHE A 155 -6.01 0.41 -15.74
CA PHE A 155 -5.87 -0.42 -14.54
C PHE A 155 -6.90 -0.03 -13.50
N VAL A 156 -7.08 -0.91 -12.53
CA VAL A 156 -7.92 -0.68 -11.36
C VAL A 156 -7.26 0.33 -10.42
N VAL A 157 -8.03 0.97 -9.57
CA VAL A 157 -7.55 1.90 -8.55
C VAL A 157 -8.14 1.54 -7.19
N ARG A 158 -7.29 1.46 -6.18
CA ARG A 158 -7.69 1.31 -4.79
C ARG A 158 -7.54 2.66 -4.08
N PRO A 159 -8.62 3.24 -3.54
CA PRO A 159 -8.50 4.42 -2.70
C PRO A 159 -7.70 4.13 -1.44
N VAL A 160 -6.76 5.02 -1.17
CA VAL A 160 -5.87 4.99 0.00
C VAL A 160 -5.76 6.40 0.56
N ALA A 161 -5.73 6.54 1.86
CA ALA A 161 -5.59 7.80 2.55
C ALA A 161 -4.54 7.71 3.66
N ALA A 162 -4.06 8.85 4.15
CA ALA A 162 -3.32 8.87 5.41
C ALA A 162 -4.22 8.33 6.52
N SER A 163 -3.66 7.48 7.37
CA SER A 163 -4.41 6.95 8.52
C SER A 163 -4.70 8.08 9.51
N LYS A 164 -5.95 8.18 9.92
CA LYS A 164 -6.37 9.09 10.99
C LYS A 164 -6.37 8.30 12.28
N ILE A 165 -5.34 8.52 13.10
CA ILE A 165 -5.38 8.07 14.49
C ILE A 165 -6.32 9.01 15.21
N LEU A 166 -7.41 8.49 15.77
CA LEU A 166 -8.22 9.28 16.71
C LEU A 166 -7.27 9.69 17.84
N GLY A 167 -6.97 10.99 17.89
CA GLY A 167 -6.06 11.54 18.87
C GLY A 167 -6.53 11.22 20.28
N HIS A 168 -5.58 10.93 21.14
CA HIS A 168 -5.79 10.88 22.58
C HIS A 168 -5.97 12.29 23.13
#